data_fbcaf5d80c823dbb2fb07443fcb06d91
#
_entry.id   fbcaf5d80c823dbb2fb07443fcb06d91
#
_cell.length_a   1.000
_cell.length_b   1.000
_cell.length_c   1.000
_cell.angle_alpha   90.00
_cell.angle_beta   90.00
_cell.angle_gamma   90.00
#
_symmetry.space_group_name_H-M   'P 1'
#
loop_
_entity.id
_entity.type
_entity.pdbx_description
1 polymer ?
#
loop_
_entity_poly.entity_id
_entity_poly.type
_entity_poly.pdbx_seq_one_letter_code
_entity_poly.pdbx_strand_id
1 'polypeptide(L)'
;NAGFIWVPFIAASAFAAWFGMNDIASAKASFADQAVIFKRKHNWIICWLYTGTFGSFIGYAAGFPLLAKTQFPAVDAMPFVFLGPLVGALSRSATGWISDRWGGGRGTLWVFVAMMMGVVGILYFLGIKDQPGAFWGFFAMFLLLFFATGVGNASTFQMIPNIMRKEIDR
;
A
#
# COMPACT_ATOMS: atom_id res chain seq x y z
N ASN A 1 0.64 27.18 0.79
CA ASN A 1 1.03 27.36 -0.64
C ASN A 1 1.90 26.21 -1.19
N ALA A 2 2.25 25.19 -0.40
CA ALA A 2 3.07 24.05 -0.87
C ALA A 2 2.42 23.27 -2.03
N GLY A 3 1.10 23.21 -2.09
CA GLY A 3 0.38 22.53 -3.18
C GLY A 3 0.52 23.20 -4.55
N PHE A 4 0.66 24.53 -4.61
CA PHE A 4 0.78 25.24 -5.88
C PHE A 4 2.07 24.96 -6.65
N ILE A 5 3.13 24.51 -5.97
CA ILE A 5 4.39 24.12 -6.62
C ILE A 5 4.16 22.92 -7.57
N TRP A 6 3.25 22.03 -7.23
CA TRP A 6 2.98 20.83 -8.02
C TRP A 6 2.09 21.07 -9.25
N VAL A 7 1.31 22.16 -9.26
CA VAL A 7 0.39 22.46 -10.37
C VAL A 7 1.10 22.53 -11.72
N PRO A 8 2.23 23.27 -11.89
CA PRO A 8 2.92 23.33 -13.17
C PRO A 8 3.50 21.96 -13.59
N PHE A 9 3.98 21.14 -12.64
CA PHE A 9 4.49 19.80 -12.96
C PHE A 9 3.36 18.86 -13.41
N ILE A 10 2.20 18.93 -12.76
CA ILE A 10 1.03 18.14 -13.17
C ILE A 10 0.53 18.58 -14.53
N ALA A 11 0.45 19.91 -14.78
CA ALA A 11 0.07 20.44 -16.08
C ALA A 11 1.05 20.03 -17.18
N ALA A 12 2.36 20.15 -16.93
CA ALA A 12 3.39 19.69 -17.87
C ALA A 12 3.29 18.20 -18.16
N SER A 13 3.05 17.35 -17.14
CA SER A 13 2.86 15.92 -17.31
C SER A 13 1.61 15.59 -18.12
N ALA A 14 0.50 16.29 -17.90
CA ALA A 14 -0.72 16.13 -18.68
C ALA A 14 -0.52 16.54 -20.15
N PHE A 15 0.20 17.64 -20.38
CA PHE A 15 0.58 18.08 -21.73
C PHE A 15 1.48 17.08 -22.44
N ALA A 16 2.49 16.58 -21.76
CA ALA A 16 3.40 15.56 -22.29
C ALA A 16 2.65 14.27 -22.63
N ALA A 17 1.72 13.84 -21.80
CA ALA A 17 0.87 12.68 -22.07
C ALA A 17 -0.04 12.90 -23.28
N TRP A 18 -0.65 14.08 -23.41
CA TRP A 18 -1.53 14.39 -24.53
C TRP A 18 -0.83 14.36 -25.89
N PHE A 19 0.39 14.89 -25.97
CA PHE A 19 1.13 14.97 -27.23
C PHE A 19 2.09 13.79 -27.46
N GLY A 20 2.54 13.12 -26.41
CA GLY A 20 3.56 12.06 -26.50
C GLY A 20 3.02 10.63 -26.35
N MET A 21 1.76 10.45 -25.88
CA MET A 21 1.18 9.13 -25.74
C MET A 21 0.12 8.87 -26.79
N ASN A 22 0.21 7.70 -27.43
CA ASN A 22 -0.82 7.24 -28.39
C ASN A 22 -1.77 6.26 -27.72
N ASP A 23 -3.06 6.40 -28.00
CA ASP A 23 -4.06 5.41 -27.62
C ASP A 23 -3.82 4.09 -28.33
N ILE A 24 -3.75 3.00 -27.56
CA ILE A 24 -3.66 1.65 -28.13
C ILE A 24 -5.07 1.27 -28.61
N ALA A 25 -5.27 1.27 -29.93
CA ALA A 25 -6.59 1.01 -30.53
C ALA A 25 -7.19 -0.35 -30.12
N SER A 26 -6.33 -1.36 -29.90
CA SER A 26 -6.74 -2.70 -29.41
C SER A 26 -7.20 -2.73 -27.95
N ALA A 27 -6.92 -1.68 -27.17
CA ALA A 27 -7.32 -1.59 -25.75
C ALA A 27 -8.68 -0.88 -25.56
N LYS A 28 -9.33 -0.43 -26.64
CA LYS A 28 -10.66 0.19 -26.60
C LYS A 28 -11.73 -0.89 -26.42
N ALA A 29 -12.03 -1.23 -25.16
CA ALA A 29 -13.17 -2.08 -24.84
C ALA A 29 -14.40 -1.21 -24.49
N SER A 30 -15.60 -1.66 -24.89
CA SER A 30 -16.83 -0.98 -24.51
C SER A 30 -17.04 -1.07 -22.99
N PHE A 31 -17.82 -0.16 -22.40
CA PHE A 31 -18.17 -0.24 -20.99
C PHE A 31 -18.85 -1.58 -20.63
N ALA A 32 -19.67 -2.10 -21.52
CA ALA A 32 -20.35 -3.39 -21.33
C ALA A 32 -19.35 -4.55 -21.24
N ASP A 33 -18.32 -4.55 -22.10
CA ASP A 33 -17.26 -5.56 -22.07
C ASP A 33 -16.42 -5.48 -20.78
N GLN A 34 -16.16 -4.27 -20.31
CA GLN A 34 -15.45 -4.05 -19.05
C GLN A 34 -16.31 -4.43 -17.84
N ALA A 35 -17.63 -4.21 -17.88
CA ALA A 35 -18.54 -4.52 -16.77
C ALA A 35 -18.65 -6.03 -16.48
N VAL A 36 -18.23 -6.91 -17.39
CA VAL A 36 -18.16 -8.36 -17.14
C VAL A 36 -17.28 -8.71 -15.95
N ILE A 37 -16.27 -7.88 -15.64
CA ILE A 37 -15.37 -8.10 -14.49
C ILE A 37 -16.12 -8.13 -13.15
N PHE A 38 -17.24 -7.39 -13.03
CA PHE A 38 -18.05 -7.36 -11.80
C PHE A 38 -18.77 -8.68 -11.52
N LYS A 39 -18.96 -9.55 -12.53
CA LYS A 39 -19.56 -10.89 -12.37
C LYS A 39 -18.57 -11.91 -11.85
N ARG A 40 -17.27 -11.62 -11.85
CA ARG A 40 -16.20 -12.56 -11.46
C ARG A 40 -15.94 -12.50 -9.96
N LYS A 41 -16.09 -13.63 -9.26
CA LYS A 41 -15.83 -13.73 -7.81
C LYS A 41 -14.40 -13.32 -7.41
N HIS A 42 -13.42 -13.72 -8.22
CA HIS A 42 -12.01 -13.41 -7.95
C HIS A 42 -11.72 -11.92 -7.97
N ASN A 43 -12.44 -11.15 -8.79
CA ASN A 43 -12.30 -9.70 -8.78
C ASN A 43 -12.66 -9.10 -7.42
N TRP A 44 -13.77 -9.51 -6.81
CA TRP A 44 -14.19 -9.03 -5.50
C TRP A 44 -13.22 -9.44 -4.39
N ILE A 45 -12.68 -10.67 -4.45
CA ILE A 45 -11.68 -11.13 -3.49
C ILE A 45 -10.40 -10.28 -3.59
N ILE A 46 -9.92 -10.01 -4.81
CA ILE A 46 -8.75 -9.16 -5.03
C ILE A 46 -9.00 -7.73 -4.54
N CYS A 47 -10.16 -7.16 -4.85
CA CYS A 47 -10.53 -5.83 -4.37
C CYS A 47 -10.56 -5.77 -2.84
N TRP A 48 -11.09 -6.81 -2.17
CA TRP A 48 -11.11 -6.89 -0.72
C TRP A 48 -9.70 -6.97 -0.13
N LEU A 49 -8.85 -7.84 -0.67
CA LEU A 49 -7.44 -7.96 -0.24
C LEU A 49 -6.68 -6.65 -0.46
N TYR A 50 -6.89 -6.00 -1.60
CA TYR A 50 -6.26 -4.72 -1.90
C TYR A 50 -6.76 -3.60 -0.97
N THR A 51 -8.03 -3.58 -0.65
CA THR A 51 -8.58 -2.66 0.35
C THR A 51 -7.93 -2.90 1.71
N GLY A 52 -7.71 -4.16 2.10
CA GLY A 52 -7.00 -4.51 3.32
C GLY A 52 -5.55 -4.02 3.36
N THR A 53 -4.82 -4.13 2.27
CA THR A 53 -3.41 -3.69 2.22
C THR A 53 -3.26 -2.20 1.97
N PHE A 54 -3.90 -1.66 0.93
CA PHE A 54 -3.76 -0.25 0.56
C PHE A 54 -4.56 0.68 1.47
N GLY A 55 -5.77 0.26 1.88
CA GLY A 55 -6.56 1.00 2.86
C GLY A 55 -5.84 1.12 4.20
N SER A 56 -5.20 0.04 4.65
CA SER A 56 -4.35 0.07 5.86
C SER A 56 -3.16 1.00 5.70
N PHE A 57 -2.49 1.00 4.54
CA PHE A 57 -1.39 1.94 4.26
C PHE A 57 -1.82 3.40 4.45
N ILE A 58 -2.97 3.78 3.86
CA ILE A 58 -3.52 5.14 4.02
C ILE A 58 -3.89 5.41 5.47
N GLY A 59 -4.56 4.45 6.13
CA GLY A 59 -4.94 4.55 7.53
C GLY A 59 -3.73 4.75 8.45
N TYR A 60 -2.65 4.04 8.23
CA TYR A 60 -1.41 4.20 9.01
C TYR A 60 -0.72 5.52 8.72
N ALA A 61 -0.71 5.99 7.48
CA ALA A 61 -0.15 7.29 7.12
C ALA A 61 -0.87 8.45 7.80
N ALA A 62 -2.20 8.37 7.89
CA ALA A 62 -3.01 9.37 8.58
C ALA A 62 -2.97 9.21 10.12
N GLY A 63 -2.97 7.97 10.61
CA GLY A 63 -3.06 7.67 12.04
C GLY A 63 -1.75 7.83 12.80
N PHE A 64 -0.59 7.53 12.18
CA PHE A 64 0.70 7.59 12.85
C PHE A 64 1.02 8.96 13.46
N PRO A 65 0.91 10.10 12.72
CA PRO A 65 1.22 11.41 13.29
C PRO A 65 0.33 11.75 14.50
N LEU A 66 -0.96 11.42 14.40
CA LEU A 66 -1.92 11.69 15.47
C LEU A 66 -1.61 10.84 16.72
N LEU A 67 -1.39 9.53 16.54
CA LEU A 67 -1.06 8.63 17.65
C LEU A 67 0.27 9.01 18.29
N ALA A 68 1.30 9.28 17.50
CA ALA A 68 2.60 9.69 18.02
C ALA A 68 2.49 10.97 18.87
N LYS A 69 1.78 11.98 18.38
CA LYS A 69 1.58 13.25 19.08
C LYS A 69 0.78 13.09 20.38
N THR A 70 -0.24 12.23 20.37
CA THR A 70 -1.13 12.08 21.53
C THR A 70 -0.59 11.13 22.60
N GLN A 71 0.11 10.07 22.20
CA GLN A 71 0.62 9.05 23.12
C GLN A 71 2.04 9.30 23.60
N PHE A 72 2.86 10.00 22.79
CA PHE A 72 4.24 10.32 23.08
C PHE A 72 4.52 11.83 22.97
N PRO A 73 3.83 12.69 23.74
CA PRO A 73 3.94 14.15 23.62
C PRO A 73 5.36 14.70 23.92
N ALA A 74 6.19 13.92 24.63
CA ALA A 74 7.57 14.27 24.95
C ALA A 74 8.53 14.09 23.75
N VAL A 75 8.10 13.41 22.69
CA VAL A 75 8.93 13.14 21.50
C VAL A 75 8.38 13.90 20.30
N ASP A 76 9.23 14.72 19.67
CA ASP A 76 8.87 15.32 18.39
C ASP A 76 8.95 14.25 17.28
N ALA A 77 7.79 13.65 16.98
CA ALA A 77 7.68 12.63 15.95
C ALA A 77 7.56 13.20 14.53
N MET A 78 7.30 14.50 14.36
CA MET A 78 7.01 15.10 13.05
C MET A 78 8.13 14.92 12.02
N PRO A 79 9.43 15.00 12.38
CA PRO A 79 10.51 14.74 11.44
C PRO A 79 10.54 13.31 10.88
N PHE A 80 9.89 12.36 11.54
CA PHE A 80 9.91 10.94 11.16
C PHE A 80 8.65 10.48 10.39
N VAL A 81 7.62 11.34 10.30
CA VAL A 81 6.32 10.99 9.69
C VAL A 81 6.46 10.52 8.25
N PHE A 82 7.35 11.12 7.47
CA PHE A 82 7.55 10.78 6.07
C PHE A 82 8.19 9.39 5.84
N LEU A 83 8.90 8.86 6.85
CA LEU A 83 9.61 7.58 6.72
C LEU A 83 8.66 6.41 6.55
N GLY A 84 7.49 6.44 7.16
CA GLY A 84 6.48 5.40 6.99
C GLY A 84 6.05 5.22 5.54
N PRO A 85 5.43 6.24 4.91
CA PRO A 85 5.08 6.21 3.50
C PRO A 85 6.25 5.93 2.56
N LEU A 86 7.45 6.44 2.87
CA LEU A 86 8.66 6.18 2.09
C LEU A 86 9.02 4.69 2.11
N VAL A 87 9.08 4.06 3.29
CA VAL A 87 9.36 2.63 3.44
C VAL A 87 8.31 1.79 2.68
N GLY A 88 7.03 2.14 2.79
CA GLY A 88 5.97 1.44 2.09
C GLY A 88 6.05 1.58 0.55
N ALA A 89 6.41 2.76 0.05
CA ALA A 89 6.60 2.99 -1.38
C ALA A 89 7.82 2.22 -1.91
N LEU A 90 8.95 2.26 -1.20
CA LEU A 90 10.16 1.54 -1.57
C LEU A 90 9.96 0.02 -1.51
N SER A 91 9.31 -0.49 -0.46
CA SER A 91 9.03 -1.92 -0.34
C SER A 91 8.14 -2.44 -1.46
N ARG A 92 7.14 -1.66 -1.88
CA ARG A 92 6.29 -1.99 -3.03
C ARG A 92 7.11 -2.18 -4.32
N SER A 93 8.05 -1.27 -4.57
CA SER A 93 8.89 -1.32 -5.78
C SER A 93 9.96 -2.41 -5.70
N ALA A 94 10.56 -2.60 -4.51
CA ALA A 94 11.67 -3.53 -4.33
C ALA A 94 11.25 -5.00 -4.22
N THR A 95 10.00 -5.28 -3.80
CA THR A 95 9.57 -6.65 -3.48
C THR A 95 8.71 -7.31 -4.55
N GLY A 96 8.48 -6.66 -5.69
CA GLY A 96 7.75 -7.24 -6.81
C GLY A 96 8.31 -8.60 -7.23
N TRP A 97 9.66 -8.73 -7.33
CA TRP A 97 10.34 -9.97 -7.67
C TRP A 97 10.14 -11.12 -6.66
N ILE A 98 9.91 -10.81 -5.38
CA ILE A 98 9.66 -11.82 -4.33
C ILE A 98 8.30 -12.49 -4.59
N SER A 99 7.31 -11.70 -4.92
CA SER A 99 5.98 -12.20 -5.28
C SER A 99 5.98 -13.04 -6.55
N ASP A 100 6.88 -12.74 -7.51
CA ASP A 100 7.08 -13.56 -8.71
C ASP A 100 7.59 -14.96 -8.39
N ARG A 101 8.50 -15.07 -7.41
CA ARG A 101 9.10 -16.38 -7.03
C ARG A 101 8.21 -17.21 -6.10
N TRP A 102 7.53 -16.58 -5.13
CA TRP A 102 6.80 -17.29 -4.07
C TRP A 102 5.31 -17.44 -4.36
N GLY A 103 4.82 -16.76 -5.39
CA GLY A 103 3.40 -16.69 -5.74
C GLY A 103 2.64 -15.67 -4.88
N GLY A 104 1.80 -14.88 -5.54
CA GLY A 104 1.09 -13.76 -4.90
C GLY A 104 0.23 -14.15 -3.69
N GLY A 105 -0.44 -15.31 -3.73
CA GLY A 105 -1.32 -15.75 -2.64
C GLY A 105 -0.60 -16.04 -1.33
N ARG A 106 0.54 -16.76 -1.39
CA ARG A 106 1.36 -17.03 -0.19
C ARG A 106 2.01 -15.76 0.35
N GLY A 107 2.50 -14.90 -0.54
CA GLY A 107 3.04 -13.59 -0.16
C GLY A 107 2.01 -12.75 0.59
N THR A 108 0.80 -12.65 0.07
CA THR A 108 -0.30 -11.92 0.70
C THR A 108 -0.66 -12.48 2.09
N LEU A 109 -0.69 -13.81 2.27
CA LEU A 109 -0.94 -14.42 3.57
C LEU A 109 0.11 -13.98 4.62
N TRP A 110 1.40 -14.07 4.26
CA TRP A 110 2.48 -13.66 5.18
C TRP A 110 2.46 -12.16 5.48
N VAL A 111 2.05 -11.35 4.52
CA VAL A 111 1.83 -9.91 4.74
C VAL A 111 0.78 -9.68 5.82
N PHE A 112 -0.39 -10.33 5.74
CA PHE A 112 -1.42 -10.17 6.77
C PHE A 112 -0.96 -10.67 8.15
N VAL A 113 -0.19 -11.75 8.22
CA VAL A 113 0.43 -12.21 9.47
C VAL A 113 1.39 -11.15 10.03
N ALA A 114 2.25 -10.58 9.19
CA ALA A 114 3.16 -9.52 9.60
C ALA A 114 2.41 -8.26 10.06
N MET A 115 1.30 -7.90 9.38
CA MET A 115 0.45 -6.78 9.81
C MET A 115 -0.19 -7.04 11.17
N MET A 116 -0.69 -8.25 11.43
CA MET A 116 -1.21 -8.62 12.76
C MET A 116 -0.14 -8.50 13.84
N MET A 117 1.07 -9.02 13.60
CA MET A 117 2.18 -8.87 14.54
C MET A 117 2.54 -7.40 14.76
N GLY A 118 2.56 -6.59 13.72
CA GLY A 118 2.81 -5.15 13.83
C GLY A 118 1.76 -4.44 14.70
N VAL A 119 0.47 -4.75 14.51
CA VAL A 119 -0.61 -4.17 15.33
C VAL A 119 -0.48 -4.60 16.80
N VAL A 120 -0.23 -5.89 17.07
CA VAL A 120 -0.01 -6.39 18.44
C VAL A 120 1.21 -5.70 19.06
N GLY A 121 2.29 -5.52 18.29
CA GLY A 121 3.48 -4.80 18.75
C GLY A 121 3.17 -3.32 19.09
N ILE A 122 2.38 -2.63 18.27
CA ILE A 122 1.93 -1.26 18.56
C ILE A 122 1.16 -1.22 19.88
N LEU A 123 0.18 -2.12 20.08
CA LEU A 123 -0.59 -2.18 21.32
C LEU A 123 0.29 -2.45 22.54
N TYR A 124 1.27 -3.33 22.39
CA TYR A 124 2.26 -3.59 23.45
C TYR A 124 3.04 -2.35 23.83
N PHE A 125 3.63 -1.63 22.86
CA PHE A 125 4.41 -0.43 23.13
C PHE A 125 3.56 0.75 23.63
N LEU A 126 2.27 0.82 23.25
CA LEU A 126 1.34 1.77 23.85
C LEU A 126 1.04 1.43 25.32
N GLY A 127 1.01 0.15 25.68
CA GLY A 127 0.85 -0.28 27.07
C GLY A 127 2.03 0.09 27.99
N ILE A 128 3.21 0.23 27.43
CA ILE A 128 4.45 0.60 28.15
C ILE A 128 4.98 1.99 27.77
N LYS A 129 4.12 2.87 27.29
CA LYS A 129 4.49 4.18 26.72
C LYS A 129 5.34 5.06 27.65
N ASP A 130 5.22 4.87 28.96
CA ASP A 130 5.95 5.63 29.97
C ASP A 130 7.40 5.15 30.19
N GLN A 131 7.77 4.03 29.55
CA GLN A 131 9.13 3.52 29.63
C GLN A 131 10.07 4.22 28.63
N PRO A 132 11.35 4.44 29.02
CA PRO A 132 12.32 5.02 28.10
C PRO A 132 12.53 4.10 26.90
N GLY A 133 12.42 4.67 25.69
CA GLY A 133 12.58 3.91 24.43
C GLY A 133 11.32 3.29 23.86
N ALA A 134 10.18 3.32 24.55
CA ALA A 134 8.91 2.78 24.05
C ALA A 134 8.49 3.40 22.71
N PHE A 135 8.75 4.69 22.50
CA PHE A 135 8.51 5.37 21.23
C PHE A 135 9.23 4.70 20.04
N TRP A 136 10.47 4.32 20.20
CA TRP A 136 11.25 3.71 19.11
C TRP A 136 10.73 2.33 18.74
N GLY A 137 10.28 1.54 19.74
CA GLY A 137 9.61 0.27 19.48
C GLY A 137 8.27 0.46 18.78
N PHE A 138 7.45 1.40 19.23
CA PHE A 138 6.21 1.81 18.57
C PHE A 138 6.45 2.24 17.13
N PHE A 139 7.44 3.09 16.88
CA PHE A 139 7.81 3.55 15.55
C PHE A 139 8.29 2.41 14.65
N ALA A 140 9.13 1.50 15.17
CA ALA A 140 9.58 0.33 14.43
C ALA A 140 8.42 -0.58 14.00
N MET A 141 7.39 -0.75 14.86
CA MET A 141 6.20 -1.51 14.51
C MET A 141 5.37 -0.81 13.41
N PHE A 142 5.28 0.51 13.44
CA PHE A 142 4.67 1.26 12.33
C PHE A 142 5.45 1.11 11.02
N LEU A 143 6.77 1.17 11.05
CA LEU A 143 7.60 0.91 9.87
C LEU A 143 7.39 -0.52 9.33
N LEU A 144 7.27 -1.51 10.21
CA LEU A 144 6.91 -2.88 9.83
C LEU A 144 5.55 -2.94 9.13
N LEU A 145 4.54 -2.23 9.63
CA LEU A 145 3.22 -2.14 9.01
C LEU A 145 3.29 -1.50 7.62
N PHE A 146 4.03 -0.40 7.48
CA PHE A 146 4.23 0.24 6.18
C PHE A 146 4.96 -0.67 5.20
N PHE A 147 6.01 -1.36 5.65
CA PHE A 147 6.72 -2.34 4.85
C PHE A 147 5.79 -3.47 4.40
N ALA A 148 5.06 -4.08 5.34
CA ALA A 148 4.14 -5.17 5.05
C ALA A 148 3.05 -4.76 4.06
N THR A 149 2.42 -3.58 4.24
CA THR A 149 1.41 -3.09 3.31
C THR A 149 1.96 -2.80 1.92
N GLY A 150 3.21 -2.31 1.82
CA GLY A 150 3.88 -2.12 0.54
C GLY A 150 4.09 -3.43 -0.21
N VAL A 151 4.61 -4.46 0.47
CA VAL A 151 4.76 -5.83 -0.07
C VAL A 151 3.40 -6.40 -0.47
N GLY A 152 2.37 -6.22 0.37
CA GLY A 152 1.01 -6.67 0.11
C GLY A 152 0.39 -6.05 -1.14
N ASN A 153 0.63 -4.77 -1.36
CA ASN A 153 0.20 -4.10 -2.57
C ASN A 153 0.85 -4.71 -3.82
N ALA A 154 2.16 -4.96 -3.80
CA ALA A 154 2.86 -5.61 -4.91
C ALA A 154 2.32 -7.02 -5.18
N SER A 155 2.16 -7.85 -4.14
CA SER A 155 1.70 -9.24 -4.27
C SER A 155 0.26 -9.33 -4.78
N THR A 156 -0.62 -8.42 -4.36
CA THR A 156 -2.02 -8.38 -4.82
C THR A 156 -2.11 -8.02 -6.30
N PHE A 157 -1.34 -7.05 -6.78
CA PHE A 157 -1.31 -6.69 -8.20
C PHE A 157 -0.81 -7.83 -9.08
N GLN A 158 0.17 -8.61 -8.62
CA GLN A 158 0.68 -9.75 -9.39
C GLN A 158 -0.30 -10.91 -9.49
N MET A 159 -1.24 -11.04 -8.55
CA MET A 159 -2.28 -12.07 -8.64
C MET A 159 -3.26 -11.82 -9.79
N ILE A 160 -3.49 -10.56 -10.19
CA ILE A 160 -4.48 -10.19 -11.20
C ILE A 160 -4.24 -10.90 -12.54
N PRO A 161 -3.07 -10.75 -13.21
CA PRO A 161 -2.84 -11.40 -14.49
C PRO A 161 -2.83 -12.93 -14.39
N ASN A 162 -2.32 -13.48 -13.28
CA ASN A 162 -2.25 -14.93 -13.10
C ASN A 162 -3.64 -15.57 -12.93
N ILE A 163 -4.56 -14.92 -12.23
CA ILE A 163 -5.93 -15.40 -12.04
C ILE A 163 -6.71 -15.22 -13.33
N MET A 164 -6.60 -14.07 -13.99
CA MET A 164 -7.32 -13.81 -15.24
C MET A 164 -6.91 -14.77 -16.36
N ARG A 165 -5.61 -15.07 -16.49
CA ARG A 165 -5.11 -16.06 -17.46
C ARG A 165 -5.73 -17.44 -17.22
N LYS A 166 -5.73 -17.93 -15.99
CA LYS A 166 -6.33 -19.23 -15.64
C LYS A 166 -7.84 -19.30 -15.84
N GLU A 167 -8.53 -18.17 -15.83
CA GLU A 167 -9.98 -18.12 -16.12
C GLU A 167 -10.27 -18.09 -17.61
N ILE A 168 -9.35 -17.59 -18.44
CA ILE A 168 -9.49 -17.60 -19.91
C ILE A 168 -9.21 -19.00 -20.45
N ASP A 169 -8.27 -19.73 -19.84
CA ASP A 169 -7.88 -21.09 -20.25
C ASP A 169 -8.88 -22.18 -19.81
N ARG A 170 -9.97 -21.82 -19.12
CA ARG A 170 -11.07 -22.71 -18.71
C ARG A 170 -12.33 -22.53 -19.54
#